data_16b3bb1cebd83c683c44eaabfefe1c7c
#
_entry.id   16b3bb1cebd83c683c44eaabfefe1c7c
#
_cell.length_a   1.000
_cell.length_b   1.000
_cell.length_c   1.000
_cell.angle_alpha   90.00
_cell.angle_beta   90.00
_cell.angle_gamma   90.00
#
_symmetry.space_group_name_H-M   'P 1'
#
loop_
_entity.id
_entity.type
_entity.pdbx_description
1 polymer ?
#
loop_
_entity_poly.entity_id
_entity_poly.type
_entity_poly.pdbx_seq_one_letter_code
_entity_poly.pdbx_strand_id
1 'polypeptide(L)'
;GAQAVGIAWTDGDQIGVFDQEAVNQRCYSKVGAEREALASFTAAGEAFAEPTYAYYPYDAANDNKEITSLTGNLPAVQNMDSGILHGDYKYGRAKGSGASGHEFAFTHMFSLARVTVDASGTPLAGDKLREVSVSVTRNDAPVAVAGQFEFNARNGVWKQTDAGSGTVSLQWTDGPQLNSSLTAYMSMFPTVKSGDTFTITVSTQNYRACFSAQSLADFQRENIYGLPLQLKNYSSLVVYDKEGNLEYPTEGVKTGTFTCATLNVDGLPSGINSDGPGKQGTVTLGNKANLQGWDFLAVSEDFEYHTQLATAMSNYNAGTYRGSLGVLNLSQRADTDGLGFFWKKGLSATGETMVQYTAEIGGLTDGANTLIKKGFRHYVVTVADGVDVDVYITHMNTWSDKDPSSFEPVQIAQLCQLRDYVLAQLKQNKRPAIVMGDTNMRYTRHKVQDNFITPIAQAGYEAIDPWVKFHRNGEFPTWGGKSLMIRSNFKGDTKNDICCSDDQRGEVVDKVWYINHPLSSVQLQAVGCRNDVENFVKSTEAAEYKGVTIEDANGNILTNQTVSFERKIGLADHFPVVVDFKYTIIKK
;
A
#
# COMPACT_ATOMS: atom_id res chain seq x y z
N GLY A 1 -17.56 24.63 -27.84
CA GLY A 1 -18.15 23.57 -28.60
C GLY A 1 -17.49 22.25 -28.24
N ALA A 2 -18.25 21.20 -27.95
CA ALA A 2 -17.72 19.87 -27.69
C ALA A 2 -16.96 19.41 -28.95
N GLN A 3 -15.66 19.23 -28.84
CA GLN A 3 -14.87 18.58 -29.88
C GLN A 3 -15.27 17.11 -29.90
N ALA A 4 -15.80 16.61 -31.01
CA ALA A 4 -16.05 15.18 -31.17
C ALA A 4 -14.71 14.43 -31.06
N VAL A 5 -14.60 13.50 -30.15
CA VAL A 5 -13.45 12.61 -30.06
C VAL A 5 -13.71 11.47 -31.03
N GLY A 6 -12.87 11.35 -32.04
CA GLY A 6 -12.92 10.22 -32.96
C GLY A 6 -12.34 8.98 -32.25
N ILE A 7 -13.18 8.09 -31.78
CA ILE A 7 -12.78 6.74 -31.37
C ILE A 7 -12.77 5.89 -32.65
N ALA A 8 -11.64 5.24 -32.89
CA ALA A 8 -11.46 4.42 -34.08
C ALA A 8 -11.14 2.97 -33.69
N TRP A 9 -11.61 2.04 -34.48
CA TRP A 9 -11.22 0.64 -34.44
C TRP A 9 -9.76 0.50 -34.88
N THR A 10 -9.02 -0.34 -34.20
CA THR A 10 -7.58 -0.55 -34.45
C THR A 10 -7.31 -2.00 -34.83
N ASP A 11 -6.12 -2.26 -35.38
CA ASP A 11 -5.66 -3.62 -35.65
C ASP A 11 -5.70 -4.48 -34.37
N GLY A 12 -6.18 -5.72 -34.53
CA GLY A 12 -6.33 -6.66 -33.42
C GLY A 12 -7.62 -6.51 -32.61
N ASP A 13 -8.46 -5.49 -32.85
CA ASP A 13 -9.76 -5.38 -32.18
C ASP A 13 -10.65 -6.59 -32.50
N GLN A 14 -11.27 -7.13 -31.45
CA GLN A 14 -12.18 -8.26 -31.53
C GLN A 14 -13.49 -7.96 -30.82
N ILE A 15 -14.59 -8.44 -31.41
CA ILE A 15 -15.93 -8.32 -30.86
C ILE A 15 -16.53 -9.70 -30.61
N GLY A 16 -17.29 -9.85 -29.52
CA GLY A 16 -18.15 -11.00 -29.28
C GLY A 16 -19.51 -10.77 -29.94
N VAL A 17 -19.92 -11.70 -30.80
CA VAL A 17 -21.19 -11.60 -31.56
C VAL A 17 -22.10 -12.74 -31.15
N PHE A 18 -23.39 -12.45 -31.04
CA PHE A 18 -24.47 -13.38 -30.76
C PHE A 18 -25.54 -13.31 -31.85
N ASP A 19 -26.21 -14.42 -32.08
CA ASP A 19 -27.44 -14.47 -32.85
C ASP A 19 -28.68 -14.10 -32.02
N GLN A 20 -29.86 -14.39 -32.53
CA GLN A 20 -31.11 -14.10 -31.84
C GLN A 20 -31.33 -14.98 -30.58
N GLU A 21 -30.77 -16.20 -30.53
CA GLU A 21 -30.86 -17.10 -29.39
C GLU A 21 -30.00 -16.56 -28.21
N ALA A 22 -28.95 -15.79 -28.54
CA ALA A 22 -28.13 -15.05 -27.58
C ALA A 22 -27.40 -15.94 -26.55
N VAL A 23 -27.02 -17.13 -26.99
CA VAL A 23 -26.20 -18.11 -26.25
C VAL A 23 -24.97 -18.43 -27.11
N ASN A 24 -23.82 -18.64 -26.48
CA ASN A 24 -22.58 -19.01 -27.18
C ASN A 24 -22.11 -17.96 -28.20
N GLN A 25 -21.37 -16.99 -27.71
CA GLN A 25 -20.75 -15.98 -28.58
C GLN A 25 -19.81 -16.57 -29.64
N ARG A 26 -19.61 -15.84 -30.73
CA ARG A 26 -18.52 -16.09 -31.68
C ARG A 26 -17.60 -14.86 -31.72
N CYS A 27 -16.30 -15.11 -31.84
CA CYS A 27 -15.30 -14.07 -31.99
C CYS A 27 -15.23 -13.57 -33.43
N TYR A 28 -15.32 -12.27 -33.60
CA TYR A 28 -15.10 -11.60 -34.89
C TYR A 28 -13.93 -10.62 -34.75
N SER A 29 -12.96 -10.73 -35.64
CA SER A 29 -11.77 -9.88 -35.67
C SER A 29 -11.89 -8.80 -36.72
N LYS A 30 -11.36 -7.59 -36.40
CA LYS A 30 -11.30 -6.47 -37.32
C LYS A 30 -10.47 -6.83 -38.57
N VAL A 31 -10.97 -6.43 -39.74
CA VAL A 31 -10.29 -6.60 -41.02
C VAL A 31 -9.42 -5.38 -41.32
N GLY A 32 -8.15 -5.61 -41.66
CA GLY A 32 -7.20 -4.56 -42.03
C GLY A 32 -6.57 -3.83 -40.84
N ALA A 33 -5.37 -3.30 -41.06
CA ALA A 33 -4.54 -2.64 -40.04
C ALA A 33 -4.84 -1.16 -39.83
N GLU A 34 -5.59 -0.52 -40.72
CA GLU A 34 -5.89 0.92 -40.68
C GLU A 34 -6.80 1.25 -39.49
N ARG A 35 -6.61 2.44 -38.94
CA ARG A 35 -7.52 3.02 -37.93
C ARG A 35 -8.77 3.56 -38.62
N GLU A 36 -9.94 3.07 -38.23
CA GLU A 36 -11.20 3.37 -38.91
C GLU A 36 -12.34 3.63 -37.92
N ALA A 37 -13.14 4.67 -38.20
CA ALA A 37 -14.36 4.94 -37.44
C ALA A 37 -15.46 3.90 -37.72
N LEU A 38 -15.48 3.38 -38.94
CA LEU A 38 -16.30 2.26 -39.40
C LEU A 38 -15.35 1.15 -39.82
N ALA A 39 -15.46 -0.03 -39.25
CA ALA A 39 -14.60 -1.15 -39.55
C ALA A 39 -15.41 -2.41 -39.90
N SER A 40 -14.84 -3.24 -40.74
CA SER A 40 -15.36 -4.56 -41.05
C SER A 40 -14.76 -5.60 -40.08
N PHE A 41 -15.59 -6.57 -39.70
CA PHE A 41 -15.19 -7.69 -38.85
C PHE A 41 -15.53 -9.00 -39.50
N THR A 42 -14.70 -10.01 -39.34
CA THR A 42 -14.91 -11.36 -39.87
C THR A 42 -14.77 -12.40 -38.77
N ALA A 43 -15.60 -13.43 -38.83
CA ALA A 43 -15.53 -14.52 -37.88
C ALA A 43 -14.23 -15.31 -38.03
N ALA A 44 -13.66 -15.75 -36.92
CA ALA A 44 -12.50 -16.65 -36.91
C ALA A 44 -12.82 -18.09 -37.37
N GLY A 45 -14.11 -18.42 -37.50
CA GLY A 45 -14.66 -19.70 -37.95
C GLY A 45 -15.97 -19.50 -38.70
N GLU A 46 -16.96 -20.36 -38.43
CA GLU A 46 -18.30 -20.22 -39.01
C GLU A 46 -19.00 -18.96 -38.46
N ALA A 47 -19.43 -18.07 -39.36
CA ALA A 47 -20.16 -16.86 -38.98
C ALA A 47 -21.64 -17.19 -38.66
N PHE A 48 -22.30 -16.37 -37.85
CA PHE A 48 -23.74 -16.43 -37.69
C PHE A 48 -24.44 -15.98 -38.97
N ALA A 49 -25.48 -16.71 -39.37
CA ALA A 49 -26.32 -16.32 -40.49
C ALA A 49 -27.12 -15.04 -40.17
N GLU A 50 -27.58 -14.90 -38.94
CA GLU A 50 -28.38 -13.74 -38.45
C GLU A 50 -27.76 -13.18 -37.15
N PRO A 51 -26.58 -12.50 -37.23
CA PRO A 51 -25.99 -11.87 -36.07
C PRO A 51 -26.86 -10.72 -35.60
N THR A 52 -27.22 -10.76 -34.29
CA THR A 52 -28.21 -9.81 -33.74
C THR A 52 -27.62 -8.87 -32.72
N TYR A 53 -26.67 -9.34 -31.88
CA TYR A 53 -26.06 -8.56 -30.82
C TYR A 53 -24.54 -8.68 -30.89
N ALA A 54 -23.84 -7.62 -30.47
CA ALA A 54 -22.40 -7.63 -30.34
C ALA A 54 -21.93 -6.84 -29.12
N TYR A 55 -20.75 -7.16 -28.62
CA TYR A 55 -20.07 -6.39 -27.59
C TYR A 55 -18.57 -6.32 -27.86
N TYR A 56 -17.93 -5.31 -27.28
CA TYR A 56 -16.49 -5.08 -27.34
C TYR A 56 -15.96 -4.75 -25.94
N PRO A 57 -14.75 -5.18 -25.60
CA PRO A 57 -13.91 -6.14 -26.32
C PRO A 57 -14.40 -7.59 -26.14
N TYR A 58 -14.14 -8.44 -27.14
CA TYR A 58 -14.37 -9.88 -26.96
C TYR A 58 -13.50 -10.43 -25.82
N ASP A 59 -14.08 -11.32 -25.02
CA ASP A 59 -13.39 -12.04 -23.97
C ASP A 59 -13.80 -13.52 -24.01
N ALA A 60 -12.81 -14.42 -24.17
CA ALA A 60 -13.03 -15.85 -24.20
C ALA A 60 -13.61 -16.41 -22.86
N ALA A 61 -13.41 -15.69 -21.74
CA ALA A 61 -14.04 -16.05 -20.46
C ALA A 61 -15.58 -15.97 -20.51
N ASN A 62 -16.13 -15.33 -21.54
CA ASN A 62 -17.57 -15.24 -21.81
C ASN A 62 -18.07 -16.30 -22.80
N ASP A 63 -17.22 -17.19 -23.29
CA ASP A 63 -17.66 -18.32 -24.09
C ASP A 63 -18.63 -19.20 -23.28
N ASN A 64 -19.65 -19.70 -23.94
CA ASN A 64 -20.73 -20.52 -23.34
C ASN A 64 -21.56 -19.80 -22.25
N LYS A 65 -21.52 -18.47 -22.17
CA LYS A 65 -22.43 -17.67 -21.32
C LYS A 65 -23.58 -17.10 -22.11
N GLU A 66 -24.67 -16.84 -21.41
CA GLU A 66 -25.77 -16.05 -21.94
C GLU A 66 -25.37 -14.58 -22.04
N ILE A 67 -25.87 -13.89 -23.06
CA ILE A 67 -25.63 -12.46 -23.30
C ILE A 67 -26.01 -11.56 -22.12
N THR A 68 -26.86 -12.04 -21.22
CA THR A 68 -27.35 -11.32 -20.03
C THR A 68 -26.40 -11.39 -18.84
N SER A 69 -25.39 -12.25 -18.89
CA SER A 69 -24.51 -12.57 -17.75
C SER A 69 -23.03 -12.60 -18.15
N LEU A 70 -22.64 -11.70 -19.05
CA LEU A 70 -21.25 -11.53 -19.46
C LEU A 70 -20.48 -10.84 -18.35
N THR A 71 -19.20 -11.14 -18.24
CA THR A 71 -18.30 -10.52 -17.26
C THR A 71 -17.24 -9.69 -17.94
N GLY A 72 -16.77 -8.66 -17.25
CA GLY A 72 -15.67 -7.81 -17.68
C GLY A 72 -14.91 -7.24 -16.51
N ASN A 73 -13.77 -6.62 -16.79
CA ASN A 73 -12.97 -5.92 -15.80
C ASN A 73 -12.57 -4.55 -16.37
N LEU A 74 -13.05 -3.47 -15.75
CA LEU A 74 -12.57 -2.13 -16.05
C LEU A 74 -11.26 -1.92 -15.27
N PRO A 75 -10.11 -1.84 -15.94
CA PRO A 75 -8.82 -1.79 -15.26
C PRO A 75 -8.64 -0.48 -14.48
N ALA A 76 -8.21 -0.59 -13.23
CA ALA A 76 -7.84 0.56 -12.40
C ALA A 76 -6.57 1.24 -12.91
N VAL A 77 -5.65 0.49 -13.55
CA VAL A 77 -4.46 1.01 -14.23
C VAL A 77 -4.64 0.87 -15.74
N GLN A 78 -4.59 1.99 -16.44
CA GLN A 78 -4.78 2.07 -17.89
C GLN A 78 -3.47 2.54 -18.54
N ASN A 79 -2.78 1.59 -19.22
CA ASN A 79 -1.50 1.85 -19.85
C ASN A 79 -1.70 2.66 -21.14
N MET A 80 -0.95 3.75 -21.30
CA MET A 80 -1.08 4.69 -22.41
C MET A 80 -0.04 4.52 -23.52
N ASP A 81 0.93 3.60 -23.35
CA ASP A 81 2.04 3.44 -24.29
C ASP A 81 1.59 2.95 -25.68
N SER A 82 0.51 2.18 -25.72
CA SER A 82 -0.08 1.69 -26.98
C SER A 82 -0.92 2.72 -27.73
N GLY A 83 -1.31 3.82 -27.06
CA GLY A 83 -2.28 4.78 -27.58
C GLY A 83 -3.70 4.21 -27.74
N ILE A 84 -3.99 3.08 -27.11
CA ILE A 84 -5.30 2.41 -27.09
C ILE A 84 -6.06 2.86 -25.85
N LEU A 85 -7.36 3.12 -26.00
CA LEU A 85 -8.24 3.40 -24.88
C LEU A 85 -8.58 2.10 -24.14
N HIS A 86 -8.05 1.92 -22.95
CA HIS A 86 -8.34 0.76 -22.11
C HIS A 86 -9.71 0.86 -21.45
N GLY A 87 -10.41 -0.27 -21.31
CA GLY A 87 -11.71 -0.33 -20.66
C GLY A 87 -12.85 0.30 -21.46
N ASP A 88 -12.70 0.43 -22.78
CA ASP A 88 -13.73 0.95 -23.68
C ASP A 88 -14.77 -0.14 -24.01
N TYR A 89 -15.55 -0.52 -23.01
CA TYR A 89 -16.61 -1.51 -23.19
C TYR A 89 -17.79 -0.92 -23.96
N LYS A 90 -18.24 -1.67 -24.99
CA LYS A 90 -19.37 -1.30 -25.86
C LYS A 90 -20.31 -2.46 -26.05
N TYR A 91 -21.55 -2.16 -26.30
CA TYR A 91 -22.56 -3.12 -26.75
C TYR A 91 -23.30 -2.56 -27.96
N GLY A 92 -23.80 -3.44 -28.81
CA GLY A 92 -24.51 -3.04 -30.00
C GLY A 92 -25.56 -4.04 -30.45
N ARG A 93 -26.54 -3.55 -31.21
CA ARG A 93 -27.54 -4.37 -31.87
C ARG A 93 -27.47 -4.15 -33.38
N ALA A 94 -27.69 -5.20 -34.15
CA ALA A 94 -27.76 -5.13 -35.59
C ALA A 94 -28.89 -4.19 -36.03
N LYS A 95 -28.59 -3.30 -36.97
CA LYS A 95 -29.53 -2.33 -37.57
C LYS A 95 -30.28 -2.88 -38.79
N GLY A 96 -29.99 -4.12 -39.19
CA GLY A 96 -30.53 -4.77 -40.39
C GLY A 96 -29.42 -5.36 -41.24
N SER A 97 -29.77 -6.07 -42.30
CA SER A 97 -28.85 -6.62 -43.31
C SER A 97 -28.74 -5.69 -44.48
N GLY A 98 -27.52 -5.19 -44.77
CA GLY A 98 -27.20 -4.46 -45.99
C GLY A 98 -26.60 -5.38 -47.07
N ALA A 99 -26.33 -4.86 -48.26
CA ALA A 99 -25.71 -5.59 -49.37
C ALA A 99 -24.32 -6.12 -49.08
N SER A 100 -23.65 -5.66 -47.99
CA SER A 100 -22.29 -6.01 -47.57
C SER A 100 -22.23 -6.74 -46.20
N GLY A 101 -23.38 -7.16 -45.62
CA GLY A 101 -23.44 -7.84 -44.32
C GLY A 101 -24.30 -7.12 -43.29
N HIS A 102 -24.17 -7.49 -42.04
CA HIS A 102 -24.90 -6.90 -40.91
C HIS A 102 -24.15 -5.71 -40.32
N GLU A 103 -24.85 -4.60 -40.09
CA GLU A 103 -24.27 -3.38 -39.52
C GLU A 103 -24.64 -3.26 -38.03
N PHE A 104 -23.65 -2.99 -37.17
CA PHE A 104 -23.84 -2.76 -35.73
C PHE A 104 -23.57 -1.28 -35.38
N ALA A 105 -24.45 -0.69 -34.58
CA ALA A 105 -24.17 0.56 -33.89
C ALA A 105 -23.79 0.23 -32.43
N PHE A 106 -22.60 0.63 -32.05
CA PHE A 106 -22.09 0.43 -30.71
C PHE A 106 -22.34 1.62 -29.78
N THR A 107 -22.71 1.32 -28.55
CA THR A 107 -22.94 2.28 -27.46
C THR A 107 -21.93 2.00 -26.36
N HIS A 108 -21.26 3.04 -25.84
CA HIS A 108 -20.33 2.91 -24.74
C HIS A 108 -21.05 2.58 -23.44
N MET A 109 -20.48 1.68 -22.65
CA MET A 109 -21.07 1.25 -21.37
C MET A 109 -20.72 2.17 -20.23
N PHE A 110 -19.56 2.81 -20.28
CA PHE A 110 -19.01 3.63 -19.20
C PHE A 110 -18.84 5.09 -19.60
N SER A 111 -18.39 5.90 -18.65
CA SER A 111 -18.03 7.30 -18.86
C SER A 111 -16.53 7.42 -19.16
N LEU A 112 -16.16 8.51 -19.86
CA LEU A 112 -14.78 8.89 -20.09
C LEU A 112 -14.48 10.20 -19.35
N ALA A 113 -13.35 10.26 -18.65
CA ALA A 113 -12.76 11.51 -18.22
C ALA A 113 -11.72 11.95 -19.26
N ARG A 114 -11.93 13.13 -19.86
CA ARG A 114 -10.93 13.79 -20.70
C ARG A 114 -10.01 14.60 -19.79
N VAL A 115 -8.88 14.00 -19.45
CA VAL A 115 -7.86 14.60 -18.60
C VAL A 115 -6.98 15.51 -19.45
N THR A 116 -6.90 16.79 -19.10
CA THR A 116 -5.99 17.75 -19.76
C THR A 116 -5.03 18.30 -18.71
N VAL A 117 -3.74 17.90 -18.78
CA VAL A 117 -2.71 18.33 -17.84
C VAL A 117 -1.99 19.56 -18.38
N ASP A 118 -2.02 20.65 -17.63
CA ASP A 118 -1.20 21.84 -17.83
C ASP A 118 -0.34 22.07 -16.61
N ALA A 119 0.96 21.81 -16.74
CA ALA A 119 1.96 21.93 -15.68
C ALA A 119 2.66 23.30 -15.65
N SER A 120 2.25 24.25 -16.49
CA SER A 120 2.90 25.56 -16.63
C SER A 120 3.04 26.28 -15.28
N GLY A 121 4.23 26.77 -15.00
CA GLY A 121 4.54 27.50 -13.76
C GLY A 121 4.60 26.61 -12.51
N THR A 122 4.78 25.32 -12.68
CA THR A 122 5.09 24.35 -11.60
C THR A 122 6.40 23.62 -11.90
N PRO A 123 7.03 22.95 -10.92
CA PRO A 123 8.23 22.15 -11.16
C PRO A 123 8.08 21.02 -12.18
N LEU A 124 6.84 20.57 -12.46
CA LEU A 124 6.57 19.51 -13.42
C LEU A 124 6.69 19.98 -14.89
N ALA A 125 6.74 21.30 -15.15
CA ALA A 125 6.82 21.82 -16.50
C ALA A 125 8.10 21.36 -17.20
N GLY A 126 7.95 20.76 -18.39
CA GLY A 126 9.06 20.24 -19.19
C GLY A 126 9.54 18.83 -18.79
N ASP A 127 9.04 18.26 -17.70
CA ASP A 127 9.42 16.90 -17.28
C ASP A 127 8.53 15.83 -17.96
N LYS A 128 8.99 14.58 -18.00
CA LYS A 128 8.27 13.45 -18.62
C LYS A 128 7.16 12.93 -17.71
N LEU A 129 5.93 12.92 -18.21
CA LEU A 129 4.78 12.36 -17.51
C LEU A 129 4.91 10.85 -17.34
N ARG A 130 4.60 10.36 -16.15
CA ARG A 130 4.58 8.93 -15.80
C ARG A 130 3.20 8.44 -15.42
N GLU A 131 2.43 9.26 -14.70
CA GLU A 131 1.12 8.87 -14.22
C GLU A 131 0.21 10.08 -14.00
N VAL A 132 -1.07 9.87 -14.27
CA VAL A 132 -2.17 10.70 -13.74
C VAL A 132 -3.14 9.79 -13.03
N SER A 133 -3.25 9.93 -11.71
CA SER A 133 -4.13 9.13 -10.86
C SER A 133 -5.26 9.99 -10.30
N VAL A 134 -6.47 9.44 -10.29
CA VAL A 134 -7.68 10.07 -9.75
C VAL A 134 -8.32 9.13 -8.75
N SER A 135 -8.30 9.50 -7.48
CA SER A 135 -9.03 8.82 -6.41
C SER A 135 -10.32 9.56 -6.11
N VAL A 136 -11.43 8.84 -5.99
CA VAL A 136 -12.76 9.42 -5.79
C VAL A 136 -13.32 9.02 -4.44
N THR A 137 -13.77 10.02 -3.66
CA THR A 137 -14.43 9.78 -2.38
C THR A 137 -15.75 10.55 -2.29
N ARG A 138 -16.71 9.95 -1.59
CA ARG A 138 -18.00 10.56 -1.19
C ARG A 138 -18.15 10.44 0.31
N ASN A 139 -18.27 11.57 1.01
CA ASN A 139 -18.27 11.58 2.48
C ASN A 139 -17.09 10.78 3.06
N ASP A 140 -15.91 11.00 2.50
CA ASP A 140 -14.64 10.33 2.82
C ASP A 140 -14.61 8.80 2.59
N ALA A 141 -15.67 8.20 2.03
CA ALA A 141 -15.68 6.80 1.61
C ALA A 141 -15.27 6.65 0.14
N PRO A 142 -14.45 5.66 -0.24
CA PRO A 142 -14.11 5.41 -1.63
C PRO A 142 -15.36 5.16 -2.47
N VAL A 143 -15.39 5.74 -3.67
CA VAL A 143 -16.39 5.47 -4.71
C VAL A 143 -15.72 4.59 -5.74
N ALA A 144 -16.21 3.37 -5.94
CA ALA A 144 -15.65 2.47 -6.94
C ALA A 144 -15.80 3.07 -8.35
N VAL A 145 -14.68 3.29 -9.03
CA VAL A 145 -14.59 3.85 -10.39
C VAL A 145 -13.99 2.89 -11.40
N ALA A 146 -13.52 1.74 -10.95
CA ALA A 146 -13.01 0.63 -11.76
C ALA A 146 -13.18 -0.69 -11.01
N GLY A 147 -13.03 -1.84 -11.68
CA GLY A 147 -13.14 -3.17 -11.07
C GLY A 147 -13.88 -4.17 -11.94
N GLN A 148 -14.24 -5.31 -11.34
CA GLN A 148 -14.97 -6.37 -12.00
C GLN A 148 -16.47 -6.06 -12.07
N PHE A 149 -17.11 -6.47 -13.16
CA PHE A 149 -18.53 -6.27 -13.37
C PHE A 149 -19.15 -7.39 -14.20
N GLU A 150 -20.45 -7.56 -14.04
CA GLU A 150 -21.31 -8.39 -14.89
C GLU A 150 -22.20 -7.45 -15.72
N PHE A 151 -22.46 -7.80 -16.97
CA PHE A 151 -23.26 -6.97 -17.86
C PHE A 151 -24.16 -7.76 -18.81
N ASN A 152 -25.20 -7.09 -19.25
CA ASN A 152 -26.11 -7.55 -20.28
C ASN A 152 -25.82 -6.80 -21.60
N ALA A 153 -25.26 -7.49 -22.59
CA ALA A 153 -24.92 -6.85 -23.87
C ALA A 153 -26.15 -6.54 -24.77
N ARG A 154 -27.38 -6.90 -24.39
CA ARG A 154 -28.58 -6.47 -25.10
C ARG A 154 -28.90 -4.99 -24.87
N ASN A 155 -28.58 -4.47 -23.70
CA ASN A 155 -29.01 -3.13 -23.25
C ASN A 155 -27.96 -2.34 -22.47
N GLY A 156 -26.77 -2.91 -22.23
CA GLY A 156 -25.69 -2.29 -21.50
C GLY A 156 -25.95 -2.11 -20.00
N VAL A 157 -26.96 -2.77 -19.43
CA VAL A 157 -27.13 -2.80 -17.97
C VAL A 157 -25.99 -3.60 -17.36
N TRP A 158 -25.38 -3.07 -16.33
CA TRP A 158 -24.25 -3.67 -15.67
C TRP A 158 -24.36 -3.55 -14.14
N LYS A 159 -23.67 -4.40 -13.43
CA LYS A 159 -23.51 -4.36 -11.97
C LYS A 159 -22.07 -4.68 -11.59
N GLN A 160 -21.53 -4.01 -10.62
CA GLN A 160 -20.22 -4.32 -10.05
C GLN A 160 -20.31 -5.64 -9.28
N THR A 161 -19.26 -6.48 -9.36
CA THR A 161 -19.23 -7.82 -8.75
C THR A 161 -18.15 -7.98 -7.68
N ASP A 162 -17.26 -6.99 -7.51
CA ASP A 162 -16.23 -6.93 -6.48
C ASP A 162 -16.35 -5.63 -5.67
N ALA A 163 -15.41 -5.38 -4.74
CA ALA A 163 -15.34 -4.12 -4.00
C ALA A 163 -14.95 -2.94 -4.91
N GLY A 164 -14.35 -3.22 -6.05
CA GLY A 164 -13.83 -2.23 -6.99
C GLY A 164 -12.67 -1.40 -6.46
N SER A 165 -12.16 -0.54 -7.31
CA SER A 165 -11.14 0.44 -6.97
C SER A 165 -11.74 1.84 -6.88
N GLY A 166 -11.47 2.56 -5.80
CA GLY A 166 -11.77 3.99 -5.67
C GLY A 166 -10.80 4.89 -6.44
N THR A 167 -9.78 4.30 -7.07
CA THR A 167 -8.74 5.00 -7.81
C THR A 167 -8.62 4.42 -9.20
N VAL A 168 -8.42 5.28 -10.17
CA VAL A 168 -8.06 4.92 -11.55
C VAL A 168 -6.88 5.77 -12.00
N SER A 169 -5.95 5.19 -12.77
CA SER A 169 -4.77 5.89 -13.25
C SER A 169 -4.47 5.63 -14.72
N LEU A 170 -3.94 6.65 -15.38
CA LEU A 170 -3.28 6.57 -16.68
C LEU A 170 -1.78 6.46 -16.44
N GLN A 171 -1.11 5.48 -17.01
CA GLN A 171 0.32 5.27 -16.83
C GLN A 171 1.07 5.20 -18.16
N TRP A 172 2.31 5.71 -18.15
CA TRP A 172 3.25 5.70 -19.28
C TRP A 172 4.61 5.15 -18.85
N THR A 173 5.16 4.27 -19.63
CA THR A 173 6.55 3.78 -19.46
C THR A 173 7.54 4.85 -19.88
N ASP A 174 7.32 5.51 -21.02
CA ASP A 174 8.07 6.67 -21.49
C ASP A 174 7.11 7.76 -22.01
N GLY A 175 6.48 8.45 -21.06
CA GLY A 175 5.45 9.41 -21.37
C GLY A 175 5.97 10.70 -22.01
N PRO A 176 5.06 11.52 -22.53
CA PRO A 176 5.39 12.79 -23.17
C PRO A 176 5.94 13.82 -22.18
N GLN A 177 6.73 14.76 -22.68
CA GLN A 177 7.17 15.92 -21.92
C GLN A 177 6.01 16.92 -21.75
N LEU A 178 5.87 17.47 -20.54
CA LEU A 178 4.86 18.47 -20.20
C LEU A 178 5.29 19.89 -20.63
N ASN A 179 5.70 20.05 -21.90
CA ASN A 179 6.07 21.36 -22.50
C ASN A 179 4.83 22.18 -22.91
N SER A 180 3.69 21.53 -23.02
CA SER A 180 2.38 22.12 -23.33
C SER A 180 1.28 21.28 -22.71
N SER A 181 0.02 21.74 -22.80
CA SER A 181 -1.12 20.95 -22.33
C SER A 181 -1.19 19.60 -23.03
N LEU A 182 -1.27 18.53 -22.24
CA LEU A 182 -1.47 17.16 -22.69
C LEU A 182 -2.89 16.72 -22.44
N THR A 183 -3.53 16.11 -23.43
CA THR A 183 -4.87 15.51 -23.26
C THR A 183 -4.79 14.00 -23.40
N ALA A 184 -5.39 13.30 -22.44
CA ALA A 184 -5.57 11.85 -22.43
C ALA A 184 -6.99 11.48 -21.97
N TYR A 185 -7.39 10.23 -22.18
CA TYR A 185 -8.73 9.75 -21.84
C TYR A 185 -8.64 8.58 -20.87
N MET A 186 -9.48 8.61 -19.84
CA MET A 186 -9.55 7.63 -18.77
C MET A 186 -10.97 7.06 -18.72
N SER A 187 -11.11 5.75 -18.82
CA SER A 187 -12.41 5.07 -18.65
C SER A 187 -12.74 4.92 -17.17
N MET A 188 -13.97 5.23 -16.79
CA MET A 188 -14.43 5.17 -15.40
C MET A 188 -15.86 4.63 -15.33
N PHE A 189 -16.19 3.89 -14.27
CA PHE A 189 -17.59 3.58 -13.96
C PHE A 189 -18.39 4.89 -13.79
N PRO A 190 -19.63 4.96 -14.25
CA PRO A 190 -20.49 6.13 -14.10
C PRO A 190 -21.10 6.21 -12.69
N THR A 191 -20.26 6.12 -11.66
CA THR A 191 -20.62 6.09 -10.23
C THR A 191 -20.39 7.44 -9.53
N VAL A 192 -19.58 8.30 -10.14
CA VAL A 192 -19.25 9.64 -9.64
C VAL A 192 -20.48 10.53 -9.60
N LYS A 193 -20.64 11.29 -8.52
CA LYS A 193 -21.72 12.27 -8.32
C LYS A 193 -21.16 13.69 -8.17
N SER A 194 -21.98 14.66 -8.43
CA SER A 194 -21.68 16.06 -8.11
C SER A 194 -21.40 16.22 -6.62
N GLY A 195 -20.31 16.89 -6.27
CA GLY A 195 -19.83 17.06 -4.90
C GLY A 195 -18.87 15.97 -4.42
N ASP A 196 -18.67 14.87 -5.15
CA ASP A 196 -17.62 13.90 -4.83
C ASP A 196 -16.25 14.57 -4.90
N THR A 197 -15.37 14.20 -3.99
CA THR A 197 -14.01 14.72 -3.95
C THR A 197 -13.08 13.87 -4.81
N PHE A 198 -12.36 14.52 -5.70
CA PHE A 198 -11.23 13.96 -6.43
C PHE A 198 -9.94 14.32 -5.70
N THR A 199 -9.14 13.32 -5.34
CA THR A 199 -7.73 13.49 -5.00
C THR A 199 -6.92 13.09 -6.22
N ILE A 200 -6.17 14.05 -6.78
CA ILE A 200 -5.48 13.88 -8.05
C ILE A 200 -3.99 13.92 -7.80
N THR A 201 -3.30 12.92 -8.34
CA THR A 201 -1.84 12.85 -8.36
C THR A 201 -1.35 12.90 -9.80
N VAL A 202 -0.40 13.77 -10.09
CA VAL A 202 0.32 13.83 -11.37
C VAL A 202 1.78 13.54 -11.08
N SER A 203 2.30 12.41 -11.55
CA SER A 203 3.69 12.00 -11.37
C SER A 203 4.45 12.12 -12.67
N THR A 204 5.63 12.70 -12.60
CA THR A 204 6.59 12.80 -13.69
C THR A 204 7.86 12.00 -13.35
N GLN A 205 8.87 12.05 -14.18
CA GLN A 205 10.12 11.37 -13.94
C GLN A 205 10.81 11.85 -12.64
N ASN A 206 10.68 13.14 -12.29
CA ASN A 206 11.40 13.76 -11.19
C ASN A 206 10.49 14.34 -10.10
N TYR A 207 9.19 14.51 -10.37
CA TYR A 207 8.27 15.22 -9.47
C TYR A 207 6.95 14.49 -9.31
N ARG A 208 6.30 14.75 -8.19
CA ARG A 208 4.95 14.30 -7.88
C ARG A 208 4.12 15.46 -7.37
N ALA A 209 3.08 15.82 -8.09
CA ALA A 209 2.08 16.81 -7.69
C ALA A 209 0.85 16.11 -7.10
N CYS A 210 0.31 16.65 -6.01
CA CYS A 210 -0.93 16.18 -5.40
C CYS A 210 -1.85 17.37 -5.08
N PHE A 211 -3.14 17.25 -5.38
CA PHE A 211 -4.15 18.28 -5.10
C PHE A 211 -5.55 17.67 -5.08
N SER A 212 -6.53 18.46 -4.65
CA SER A 212 -7.94 18.04 -4.62
C SER A 212 -8.83 18.95 -5.47
N ALA A 213 -9.90 18.35 -5.98
CA ALA A 213 -10.97 19.03 -6.70
C ALA A 213 -12.32 18.36 -6.35
N GLN A 214 -13.43 19.03 -6.67
CA GLN A 214 -14.75 18.43 -6.52
C GLN A 214 -15.37 18.18 -7.91
N SER A 215 -16.10 17.08 -8.03
CA SER A 215 -16.91 16.82 -9.22
C SER A 215 -18.05 17.83 -9.30
N LEU A 216 -18.21 18.44 -10.47
CA LEU A 216 -19.30 19.38 -10.75
C LEU A 216 -20.52 18.70 -11.37
N ALA A 217 -20.45 17.39 -11.65
CA ALA A 217 -21.49 16.66 -12.35
C ALA A 217 -21.62 15.21 -11.88
N ASP A 218 -22.79 14.64 -12.07
CA ASP A 218 -23.03 13.21 -12.03
C ASP A 218 -22.48 12.57 -13.31
N PHE A 219 -21.58 11.58 -13.18
CA PHE A 219 -21.11 10.84 -14.35
C PHE A 219 -22.19 9.86 -14.83
N GLN A 220 -22.39 9.86 -16.12
CA GLN A 220 -23.34 8.96 -16.79
C GLN A 220 -22.62 8.24 -17.92
N ARG A 221 -23.07 7.04 -18.25
CA ARG A 221 -22.56 6.29 -19.40
C ARG A 221 -22.67 7.11 -20.68
N GLU A 222 -21.85 6.81 -21.67
CA GLU A 222 -21.83 7.43 -22.98
C GLU A 222 -21.37 8.90 -22.99
N ASN A 223 -21.04 9.46 -21.82
CA ASN A 223 -20.62 10.86 -21.71
C ASN A 223 -19.12 11.01 -21.47
N ILE A 224 -18.58 12.11 -21.99
CA ILE A 224 -17.19 12.52 -21.76
C ILE A 224 -17.20 13.74 -20.84
N TYR A 225 -16.50 13.62 -19.72
CA TYR A 225 -16.37 14.70 -18.74
C TYR A 225 -14.98 15.31 -18.81
N GLY A 226 -14.91 16.64 -18.93
CA GLY A 226 -13.65 17.37 -18.92
C GLY A 226 -13.06 17.41 -17.50
N LEU A 227 -11.80 17.04 -17.40
CA LEU A 227 -10.99 17.16 -16.17
C LEU A 227 -9.74 18.02 -16.49
N PRO A 228 -9.92 19.37 -16.54
CA PRO A 228 -8.82 20.28 -16.87
C PRO A 228 -7.92 20.48 -15.66
N LEU A 229 -6.75 19.85 -15.66
CA LEU A 229 -5.75 19.93 -14.60
C LEU A 229 -4.75 21.05 -14.88
N GLN A 230 -5.18 22.30 -14.70
CA GLN A 230 -4.29 23.47 -14.68
C GLN A 230 -3.67 23.54 -13.28
N LEU A 231 -2.53 22.87 -13.07
CA LEU A 231 -2.00 22.55 -11.76
C LEU A 231 -1.87 23.78 -10.86
N LYS A 232 -1.34 24.88 -11.40
CA LYS A 232 -1.11 26.12 -10.63
C LYS A 232 -2.39 26.78 -10.08
N ASN A 233 -3.56 26.42 -10.61
CA ASN A 233 -4.83 27.00 -10.19
C ASN A 233 -5.44 26.32 -8.95
N TYR A 234 -4.86 25.19 -8.51
CA TYR A 234 -5.36 24.49 -7.34
C TYR A 234 -4.64 24.98 -6.08
N SER A 235 -5.40 25.60 -5.16
CA SER A 235 -4.88 26.10 -3.88
C SER A 235 -4.34 24.99 -2.97
N SER A 236 -4.78 23.76 -3.17
CA SER A 236 -4.33 22.57 -2.45
C SER A 236 -3.11 21.91 -3.10
N LEU A 237 -2.56 22.46 -4.19
CA LEU A 237 -1.43 21.89 -4.89
C LEU A 237 -0.19 21.81 -3.98
N VAL A 238 0.39 20.62 -3.90
CA VAL A 238 1.72 20.37 -3.35
C VAL A 238 2.54 19.59 -4.38
N VAL A 239 3.82 19.91 -4.49
CA VAL A 239 4.75 19.20 -5.39
C VAL A 239 5.96 18.77 -4.59
N TYR A 240 6.33 17.51 -4.75
CA TYR A 240 7.53 16.91 -4.17
C TYR A 240 8.45 16.43 -5.29
N ASP A 241 9.76 16.48 -5.05
CA ASP A 241 10.74 15.79 -5.90
C ASP A 241 10.69 14.26 -5.63
N LYS A 242 11.45 13.49 -6.38
CA LYS A 242 11.54 12.03 -6.23
C LYS A 242 12.16 11.56 -4.91
N GLU A 243 12.94 12.43 -4.24
CA GLU A 243 13.49 12.22 -2.91
C GLU A 243 12.47 12.53 -1.80
N GLY A 244 11.35 13.21 -2.16
CA GLY A 244 10.27 13.62 -1.25
C GLY A 244 10.48 14.99 -0.63
N ASN A 245 11.37 15.85 -1.19
CA ASN A 245 11.49 17.23 -0.78
C ASN A 245 10.33 18.05 -1.38
N LEU A 246 9.78 18.96 -0.56
CA LEU A 246 8.74 19.87 -1.03
C LEU A 246 9.35 20.94 -1.97
N GLU A 247 8.84 20.99 -3.19
CA GLU A 247 9.24 21.94 -4.23
C GLU A 247 8.18 23.03 -4.45
N TYR A 248 6.93 22.77 -4.07
CA TYR A 248 5.85 23.75 -4.17
C TYR A 248 4.74 23.45 -3.14
N PRO A 249 4.17 24.46 -2.43
CA PRO A 249 4.53 25.89 -2.45
C PRO A 249 5.87 26.16 -1.77
N THR A 250 6.53 27.25 -2.13
CA THR A 250 7.80 27.70 -1.55
C THR A 250 7.61 28.68 -0.37
N GLU A 251 6.43 29.27 -0.26
CA GLU A 251 6.09 30.24 0.79
C GLU A 251 5.12 29.66 1.83
N GLY A 252 5.17 30.16 3.06
CA GLY A 252 4.29 29.74 4.14
C GLY A 252 4.57 28.34 4.69
N VAL A 253 5.76 27.78 4.41
CA VAL A 253 6.18 26.46 4.84
C VAL A 253 7.03 26.56 6.10
N LYS A 254 6.72 25.73 7.11
CA LYS A 254 7.57 25.50 8.29
C LYS A 254 8.04 24.06 8.28
N THR A 255 9.29 23.84 8.60
CA THR A 255 9.88 22.51 8.69
C THR A 255 10.54 22.29 10.04
N GLY A 256 10.65 21.05 10.44
CA GLY A 256 11.42 20.61 11.58
C GLY A 256 11.68 19.11 11.49
N THR A 257 12.29 18.55 12.52
CA THR A 257 12.67 17.14 12.54
C THR A 257 12.26 16.51 13.86
N PHE A 258 12.07 15.20 13.83
CA PHE A 258 11.96 14.35 15.01
C PHE A 258 12.47 12.95 14.69
N THR A 259 12.79 12.17 15.73
CA THR A 259 13.29 10.81 15.60
C THR A 259 12.43 9.86 16.40
N CYS A 260 12.03 8.74 15.81
CA CYS A 260 11.36 7.67 16.53
C CYS A 260 12.12 6.35 16.45
N ALA A 261 11.85 5.48 17.38
CA ALA A 261 12.43 4.14 17.41
C ALA A 261 11.40 3.08 17.81
N THR A 262 11.62 1.84 17.37
CA THR A 262 10.92 0.66 17.89
C THR A 262 11.93 -0.37 18.36
N LEU A 263 11.60 -1.08 19.45
CA LEU A 263 12.47 -2.08 20.07
C LEU A 263 11.64 -3.14 20.78
N ASN A 264 11.86 -4.40 20.47
CA ASN A 264 11.47 -5.50 21.33
C ASN A 264 12.52 -5.64 22.46
N VAL A 265 12.09 -5.56 23.73
CA VAL A 265 13.00 -5.54 24.89
C VAL A 265 13.18 -6.90 25.55
N ASP A 266 12.52 -7.94 25.03
CA ASP A 266 12.60 -9.32 25.54
C ASP A 266 12.44 -9.40 27.07
N GLY A 267 11.38 -8.74 27.58
CA GLY A 267 11.15 -8.51 29.00
C GLY A 267 10.45 -9.65 29.74
N LEU A 268 10.45 -10.86 29.19
CA LEU A 268 9.91 -12.05 29.87
C LEU A 268 10.66 -12.36 31.17
N PRO A 269 9.98 -12.89 32.19
CA PRO A 269 10.64 -13.33 33.41
C PRO A 269 11.74 -14.35 33.12
N SER A 270 12.87 -14.26 33.82
CA SER A 270 14.02 -15.19 33.65
C SER A 270 13.65 -16.66 33.85
N GLY A 271 12.57 -16.97 34.55
CA GLY A 271 12.03 -18.33 34.67
C GLY A 271 11.34 -18.86 33.43
N ILE A 272 10.95 -17.96 32.50
CA ILE A 272 10.31 -18.31 31.21
C ILE A 272 11.34 -18.18 30.08
N ASN A 273 12.13 -17.10 30.08
CA ASN A 273 13.21 -16.87 29.14
C ASN A 273 14.54 -16.62 29.90
N SER A 274 15.37 -17.66 30.01
CA SER A 274 16.67 -17.57 30.69
C SER A 274 17.71 -16.76 29.92
N ASP A 275 17.54 -16.62 28.62
CA ASP A 275 18.49 -15.98 27.72
C ASP A 275 18.19 -14.47 27.53
N GLY A 276 17.04 -14.02 28.03
CA GLY A 276 16.65 -12.62 27.97
C GLY A 276 17.52 -11.71 28.85
N PRO A 277 17.37 -10.38 28.73
CA PRO A 277 18.20 -9.39 29.43
C PRO A 277 18.09 -9.47 30.97
N GLY A 278 16.96 -9.94 31.46
CA GLY A 278 16.67 -9.96 32.89
C GLY A 278 16.67 -8.56 33.51
N LYS A 279 16.55 -8.48 34.83
CA LYS A 279 16.43 -7.20 35.54
C LYS A 279 17.57 -6.23 35.26
N GLN A 280 18.82 -6.68 35.35
CA GLN A 280 20.00 -5.82 35.18
C GLN A 280 20.24 -5.45 33.72
N GLY A 281 20.01 -6.38 32.78
CA GLY A 281 20.09 -6.10 31.34
C GLY A 281 19.05 -5.09 30.89
N THR A 282 17.83 -5.16 31.41
CA THR A 282 16.76 -4.17 31.12
C THR A 282 17.13 -2.76 31.63
N VAL A 283 17.77 -2.63 32.80
CA VAL A 283 18.29 -1.34 33.26
C VAL A 283 19.36 -0.81 32.30
N THR A 284 20.28 -1.67 31.84
CA THR A 284 21.31 -1.27 30.87
C THR A 284 20.70 -0.82 29.55
N LEU A 285 19.73 -1.57 29.04
CA LEU A 285 18.99 -1.28 27.83
C LEU A 285 18.25 0.08 27.95
N GLY A 286 17.52 0.29 29.05
CA GLY A 286 16.80 1.53 29.31
C GLY A 286 17.74 2.74 29.41
N ASN A 287 18.89 2.61 30.07
CA ASN A 287 19.89 3.67 30.13
C ASN A 287 20.47 4.00 28.73
N LYS A 288 20.72 2.98 27.90
CA LYS A 288 21.16 3.19 26.52
C LYS A 288 20.10 3.93 25.70
N ALA A 289 18.83 3.48 25.77
CA ALA A 289 17.71 4.14 25.09
C ALA A 289 17.53 5.59 25.57
N ASN A 290 17.65 5.84 26.87
CA ASN A 290 17.53 7.19 27.45
C ASN A 290 18.59 8.17 26.91
N LEU A 291 19.79 7.68 26.56
CA LEU A 291 20.88 8.49 26.02
C LEU A 291 20.72 8.82 24.54
N GLN A 292 19.91 8.06 23.78
CA GLN A 292 19.74 8.30 22.34
C GLN A 292 18.97 9.58 22.05
N GLY A 293 18.11 10.01 22.97
CA GLY A 293 17.35 11.27 22.81
C GLY A 293 16.28 11.21 21.72
N TRP A 294 15.81 10.01 21.33
CA TRP A 294 14.68 9.84 20.43
C TRP A 294 13.45 10.58 20.94
N ASP A 295 12.63 11.10 20.08
CA ASP A 295 11.42 11.84 20.50
C ASP A 295 10.37 10.90 21.06
N PHE A 296 10.23 9.70 20.48
CA PHE A 296 9.42 8.63 21.08
C PHE A 296 9.93 7.23 20.69
N LEU A 297 9.60 6.26 21.54
CA LEU A 297 9.99 4.85 21.42
C LEU A 297 8.77 3.95 21.63
N ALA A 298 8.49 3.09 20.66
CA ALA A 298 7.58 1.95 20.80
C ALA A 298 8.35 0.73 21.32
N VAL A 299 7.80 0.06 22.32
CA VAL A 299 8.42 -1.10 22.95
C VAL A 299 7.47 -2.28 22.82
N SER A 300 8.01 -3.43 22.41
CA SER A 300 7.36 -4.74 22.46
C SER A 300 7.97 -5.59 23.57
N GLU A 301 7.21 -6.52 24.11
CA GLU A 301 7.59 -7.41 25.20
C GLU A 301 7.97 -6.67 26.52
N ASP A 302 7.32 -5.55 26.79
CA ASP A 302 7.45 -4.80 28.03
C ASP A 302 6.64 -5.49 29.16
N PHE A 303 7.22 -6.55 29.72
CA PHE A 303 6.56 -7.40 30.71
C PHE A 303 7.10 -7.18 32.14
N GLU A 304 7.83 -8.16 32.68
CA GLU A 304 8.23 -8.23 34.08
C GLU A 304 9.09 -7.05 34.55
N TYR A 305 9.92 -6.51 33.67
CA TYR A 305 10.93 -5.51 34.02
C TYR A 305 10.57 -4.07 33.66
N HIS A 306 9.29 -3.78 33.43
CA HIS A 306 8.81 -2.44 33.08
C HIS A 306 9.29 -1.34 34.03
N THR A 307 9.21 -1.58 35.35
CA THR A 307 9.65 -0.60 36.35
C THR A 307 11.13 -0.23 36.19
N GLN A 308 11.95 -1.21 35.87
CA GLN A 308 13.39 -1.02 35.64
C GLN A 308 13.61 -0.22 34.34
N LEU A 309 12.90 -0.58 33.28
CA LEU A 309 12.97 0.11 31.99
C LEU A 309 12.54 1.58 32.13
N ALA A 310 11.34 1.81 32.69
CA ALA A 310 10.78 3.16 32.86
C ALA A 310 11.62 4.04 33.79
N THR A 311 12.20 3.47 34.86
CA THR A 311 13.11 4.19 35.76
C THR A 311 14.40 4.58 35.05
N ALA A 312 14.98 3.69 34.26
CA ALA A 312 16.20 3.95 33.49
C ALA A 312 15.97 5.00 32.38
N MET A 313 14.76 5.04 31.80
CA MET A 313 14.36 6.01 30.80
C MET A 313 13.86 7.34 31.42
N SER A 314 14.63 7.90 32.32
CA SER A 314 14.24 9.05 33.16
C SER A 314 13.91 10.35 32.38
N ASN A 315 14.34 10.47 31.12
CA ASN A 315 14.04 11.63 30.24
C ASN A 315 12.70 11.49 29.51
N TYR A 316 11.98 10.38 29.72
CA TYR A 316 10.75 10.07 29.02
C TYR A 316 9.56 10.02 29.98
N ASN A 317 8.38 10.26 29.43
CA ASN A 317 7.11 9.85 29.97
C ASN A 317 6.79 8.46 29.44
N ALA A 318 5.97 7.67 30.19
CA ALA A 318 5.53 6.35 29.77
C ALA A 318 4.01 6.30 29.65
N GLY A 319 3.51 5.55 28.68
CA GLY A 319 2.11 5.19 28.53
C GLY A 319 1.66 4.19 29.59
N THR A 320 0.42 3.76 29.51
CA THR A 320 -0.14 2.80 30.48
C THR A 320 0.57 1.45 30.37
N TYR A 321 1.10 0.97 31.50
CA TYR A 321 1.69 -0.35 31.59
C TYR A 321 0.62 -1.45 31.57
N ARG A 322 0.76 -2.43 30.67
CA ARG A 322 -0.12 -3.59 30.50
C ARG A 322 0.68 -4.87 30.22
N GLY A 323 1.72 -5.10 30.99
CA GLY A 323 2.64 -6.22 30.77
C GLY A 323 2.73 -7.18 31.96
N SER A 324 1.92 -6.99 33.04
CA SER A 324 2.00 -7.86 34.22
C SER A 324 1.57 -9.28 33.88
N LEU A 325 2.55 -10.16 33.70
CA LEU A 325 2.37 -11.60 33.66
C LEU A 325 2.17 -12.08 35.11
N GLY A 326 1.00 -11.89 35.70
CA GLY A 326 0.67 -12.53 36.95
C GLY A 326 0.83 -14.03 36.77
N VAL A 327 1.91 -14.59 37.32
CA VAL A 327 2.22 -16.02 37.27
C VAL A 327 0.96 -16.78 37.72
N LEU A 328 0.23 -17.39 36.78
CA LEU A 328 -0.98 -18.18 36.97
C LEU A 328 -2.34 -17.42 37.04
N ASN A 329 -2.44 -16.15 36.73
CA ASN A 329 -3.75 -15.52 36.70
C ASN A 329 -4.24 -15.32 35.25
N LEU A 330 -4.79 -16.39 34.66
CA LEU A 330 -5.40 -16.39 33.31
C LEU A 330 -6.50 -15.34 33.13
N SER A 331 -7.07 -14.81 34.22
CA SER A 331 -8.08 -13.74 34.16
C SER A 331 -7.49 -12.37 33.78
N GLN A 332 -6.18 -12.16 33.90
CA GLN A 332 -5.50 -10.92 33.51
C GLN A 332 -4.99 -10.92 32.07
N ARG A 333 -5.05 -12.04 31.37
CA ARG A 333 -4.61 -12.15 29.96
C ARG A 333 -5.24 -11.09 29.05
N ALA A 334 -6.51 -10.79 29.25
CA ALA A 334 -7.26 -9.84 28.44
C ALA A 334 -6.70 -8.41 28.48
N ASP A 335 -5.99 -8.05 29.55
CA ASP A 335 -5.46 -6.71 29.79
C ASP A 335 -3.93 -6.64 29.59
N THR A 336 -3.29 -7.74 29.17
CA THR A 336 -1.84 -7.83 29.04
C THR A 336 -1.46 -7.94 27.56
N ASP A 337 -0.97 -6.85 26.97
CA ASP A 337 -0.51 -6.81 25.58
C ASP A 337 1.02 -6.73 25.43
N GLY A 338 1.74 -6.40 26.50
CA GLY A 338 3.20 -6.27 26.51
C GLY A 338 3.72 -5.12 25.64
N LEU A 339 2.88 -4.14 25.32
CA LEU A 339 3.27 -2.95 24.61
C LEU A 339 3.63 -1.82 25.58
N GLY A 340 4.75 -1.15 25.35
CA GLY A 340 5.17 0.06 26.02
C GLY A 340 5.31 1.22 25.03
N PHE A 341 4.97 2.42 25.46
CA PHE A 341 5.21 3.63 24.67
C PHE A 341 5.85 4.69 25.53
N PHE A 342 6.99 5.19 25.09
CA PHE A 342 7.76 6.22 25.76
C PHE A 342 7.92 7.43 24.85
N TRP A 343 7.69 8.63 25.39
CA TRP A 343 7.89 9.89 24.67
C TRP A 343 8.71 10.86 25.51
N LYS A 344 9.59 11.59 24.86
CA LYS A 344 10.49 12.54 25.48
C LYS A 344 9.72 13.59 26.29
N LYS A 345 10.20 13.89 27.50
CA LYS A 345 9.62 14.96 28.32
C LYS A 345 9.65 16.27 27.55
N GLY A 346 8.52 16.98 27.56
CA GLY A 346 8.30 18.19 26.75
C GLY A 346 7.45 17.94 25.50
N LEU A 347 7.31 16.70 25.03
CA LEU A 347 6.32 16.32 24.04
C LEU A 347 5.00 15.89 24.71
N SER A 348 3.95 15.81 23.91
CA SER A 348 2.64 15.33 24.34
C SER A 348 2.26 14.07 23.59
N ALA A 349 1.76 13.05 24.30
CA ALA A 349 1.08 11.91 23.72
C ALA A 349 -0.27 11.74 24.42
N THR A 350 -1.33 11.71 23.66
CA THR A 350 -2.72 11.69 24.16
C THR A 350 -3.56 10.66 23.40
N GLY A 351 -4.79 10.45 23.85
CA GLY A 351 -5.76 9.63 23.12
C GLY A 351 -5.43 8.14 23.11
N GLU A 352 -4.69 7.63 24.12
CA GLU A 352 -4.33 6.21 24.20
C GLU A 352 -5.57 5.32 24.03
N THR A 353 -5.55 4.51 22.98
CA THR A 353 -6.59 3.54 22.69
C THR A 353 -5.94 2.18 22.47
N MET A 354 -6.39 1.16 23.21
CA MET A 354 -5.94 -0.21 23.05
C MET A 354 -6.93 -1.00 22.19
N VAL A 355 -6.43 -1.69 21.19
CA VAL A 355 -7.22 -2.57 20.31
C VAL A 355 -6.59 -3.95 20.29
N GLN A 356 -7.33 -4.95 20.75
CA GLN A 356 -6.89 -6.34 20.72
C GLN A 356 -7.11 -6.95 19.34
N TYR A 357 -6.19 -7.79 18.91
CA TYR A 357 -6.41 -8.59 17.72
C TYR A 357 -7.49 -9.64 17.96
N THR A 358 -8.38 -9.79 16.98
CA THR A 358 -9.44 -10.81 17.01
C THR A 358 -8.93 -12.18 16.61
N ALA A 359 -7.94 -12.22 15.71
CA ALA A 359 -7.27 -13.44 15.30
C ALA A 359 -6.11 -13.76 16.25
N GLU A 360 -6.08 -14.96 16.78
CA GLU A 360 -5.00 -15.47 17.64
C GLU A 360 -4.86 -16.98 17.44
N ILE A 361 -3.66 -17.48 17.72
CA ILE A 361 -3.43 -18.93 17.75
C ILE A 361 -3.86 -19.41 19.14
N GLY A 362 -4.80 -20.34 19.17
CA GLY A 362 -5.30 -20.90 20.44
C GLY A 362 -4.51 -22.11 20.90
N GLY A 363 -4.38 -22.29 22.22
CA GLY A 363 -3.89 -23.52 22.82
C GLY A 363 -2.49 -23.44 23.42
N LEU A 364 -2.09 -24.48 24.15
CA LEU A 364 -0.80 -24.59 24.85
C LEU A 364 0.43 -24.66 23.91
N THR A 365 0.20 -24.75 22.61
CA THR A 365 1.27 -24.85 21.60
C THR A 365 1.84 -23.49 21.18
N ASP A 366 1.20 -22.40 21.60
CA ASP A 366 1.55 -21.03 21.19
C ASP A 366 2.58 -20.37 22.14
N GLY A 367 3.18 -21.12 23.05
CA GLY A 367 4.23 -20.64 23.94
C GLY A 367 3.82 -19.42 24.77
N ALA A 368 4.63 -18.36 24.76
CA ALA A 368 4.39 -17.13 25.51
C ALA A 368 3.11 -16.38 25.06
N ASN A 369 2.65 -16.57 23.82
CA ASN A 369 1.42 -15.95 23.32
C ASN A 369 0.16 -16.42 24.06
N THR A 370 0.20 -17.58 24.71
CA THR A 370 -0.89 -18.04 25.58
C THR A 370 -1.10 -17.16 26.81
N LEU A 371 -0.08 -16.43 27.22
CA LEU A 371 -0.07 -15.61 28.44
C LEU A 371 -0.51 -14.16 28.19
N ILE A 372 -0.58 -13.74 26.94
CA ILE A 372 -0.85 -12.35 26.55
C ILE A 372 -1.93 -12.26 25.48
N LYS A 373 -2.56 -11.11 25.36
CA LYS A 373 -3.50 -10.78 24.28
C LYS A 373 -2.86 -9.76 23.36
N LYS A 374 -2.32 -10.21 22.25
CA LYS A 374 -1.67 -9.36 21.27
C LYS A 374 -2.64 -8.34 20.67
N GLY A 375 -2.13 -7.18 20.28
CA GLY A 375 -2.93 -6.07 19.77
C GLY A 375 -2.04 -4.93 19.30
N PHE A 376 -2.66 -3.77 19.21
CA PHE A 376 -1.97 -2.50 18.96
C PHE A 376 -2.57 -1.39 19.82
N ARG A 377 -1.79 -0.33 20.02
CA ARG A 377 -2.26 0.89 20.67
C ARG A 377 -2.12 2.06 19.72
N HIS A 378 -3.03 3.00 19.82
CA HIS A 378 -3.04 4.24 19.07
C HIS A 378 -2.84 5.41 20.02
N TYR A 379 -1.97 6.35 19.64
CA TYR A 379 -1.67 7.60 20.31
C TYR A 379 -1.73 8.76 19.32
N VAL A 380 -2.06 9.95 19.79
CA VAL A 380 -1.80 11.20 19.09
C VAL A 380 -0.58 11.85 19.71
N VAL A 381 0.51 11.93 18.97
CA VAL A 381 1.77 12.51 19.42
C VAL A 381 1.95 13.89 18.81
N THR A 382 2.05 14.92 19.65
CA THR A 382 2.41 16.28 19.23
C THR A 382 3.92 16.41 19.28
N VAL A 383 4.60 16.33 18.13
CA VAL A 383 6.06 16.41 18.03
C VAL A 383 6.57 17.85 17.96
N ALA A 384 5.72 18.79 17.56
CA ALA A 384 5.96 20.23 17.58
C ALA A 384 4.64 20.99 17.57
N ASP A 385 4.66 22.30 17.78
CA ASP A 385 3.45 23.13 17.70
C ASP A 385 2.75 23.01 16.34
N GLY A 386 1.52 22.52 16.34
CA GLY A 386 0.72 22.26 15.15
C GLY A 386 1.13 21.00 14.36
N VAL A 387 1.93 20.11 14.94
CA VAL A 387 2.37 18.87 14.30
C VAL A 387 1.92 17.67 15.13
N ASP A 388 0.70 17.23 14.86
CA ASP A 388 0.12 16.02 15.44
C ASP A 388 0.28 14.84 14.47
N VAL A 389 0.75 13.72 15.01
CA VAL A 389 0.97 12.46 14.29
C VAL A 389 0.18 11.35 14.97
N ASP A 390 -0.61 10.60 14.22
CA ASP A 390 -1.23 9.38 14.73
C ASP A 390 -0.17 8.27 14.77
N VAL A 391 0.15 7.76 15.96
CA VAL A 391 1.17 6.73 16.17
C VAL A 391 0.50 5.44 16.62
N TYR A 392 0.73 4.36 15.88
CA TYR A 392 0.24 3.01 16.15
C TYR A 392 1.41 2.13 16.53
N ILE A 393 1.39 1.55 17.73
CA ILE A 393 2.40 0.60 18.16
C ILE A 393 1.81 -0.79 18.22
N THR A 394 2.54 -1.80 17.75
CA THR A 394 2.03 -3.17 17.65
C THR A 394 3.05 -4.24 17.99
N HIS A 395 2.55 -5.39 18.42
CA HIS A 395 3.30 -6.64 18.48
C HIS A 395 2.38 -7.76 17.96
N MET A 396 2.73 -8.36 16.81
CA MET A 396 1.94 -9.40 16.16
C MET A 396 2.41 -10.80 16.58
N ASN A 397 1.61 -11.81 16.26
CA ASN A 397 1.96 -13.20 16.52
C ASN A 397 3.29 -13.59 15.87
N THR A 398 4.04 -14.42 16.58
CA THR A 398 5.29 -15.01 16.06
C THR A 398 5.01 -15.91 14.87
N TRP A 399 6.05 -16.24 14.13
CA TRP A 399 6.03 -17.21 13.05
C TRP A 399 6.54 -18.57 13.53
N SER A 400 6.00 -19.64 12.96
CA SER A 400 6.55 -20.99 13.12
C SER A 400 6.79 -21.63 11.75
N ASP A 401 8.04 -21.97 11.46
CA ASP A 401 8.40 -22.73 10.26
C ASP A 401 7.94 -24.20 10.35
N LYS A 402 7.57 -24.67 11.55
CA LYS A 402 7.03 -26.02 11.74
C LYS A 402 5.56 -26.13 11.41
N ASP A 403 4.82 -25.04 11.55
CA ASP A 403 3.38 -24.98 11.27
C ASP A 403 2.98 -23.65 10.61
N PRO A 404 3.45 -23.39 9.37
CA PRO A 404 3.09 -22.17 8.66
C PRO A 404 1.61 -22.04 8.40
N SER A 405 0.90 -23.16 8.23
CA SER A 405 -0.52 -23.16 7.91
C SER A 405 -1.42 -22.61 9.03
N SER A 406 -1.02 -22.75 10.28
CA SER A 406 -1.73 -22.18 11.44
C SER A 406 -1.33 -20.73 11.72
N PHE A 407 -0.05 -20.39 11.55
CA PHE A 407 0.48 -19.07 11.93
C PHE A 407 0.23 -17.99 10.85
N GLU A 408 0.37 -18.34 9.58
CA GLU A 408 0.24 -17.39 8.49
C GLU A 408 -1.13 -16.70 8.40
N PRO A 409 -2.25 -17.41 8.45
CA PRO A 409 -3.56 -16.76 8.40
C PRO A 409 -3.81 -15.80 9.56
N VAL A 410 -3.29 -16.12 10.75
CA VAL A 410 -3.41 -15.27 11.95
C VAL A 410 -2.62 -13.99 11.77
N GLN A 411 -1.36 -14.07 11.33
CA GLN A 411 -0.55 -12.88 11.06
C GLN A 411 -1.19 -11.97 10.00
N ILE A 412 -1.70 -12.55 8.90
CA ILE A 412 -2.39 -11.79 7.84
C ILE A 412 -3.63 -11.11 8.41
N ALA A 413 -4.46 -11.81 9.18
CA ALA A 413 -5.67 -11.24 9.77
C ALA A 413 -5.35 -10.09 10.76
N GLN A 414 -4.29 -10.22 11.57
CA GLN A 414 -3.83 -9.15 12.47
C GLN A 414 -3.36 -7.93 11.69
N LEU A 415 -2.58 -8.13 10.62
CA LEU A 415 -2.11 -7.04 9.77
C LEU A 415 -3.27 -6.31 9.06
N CYS A 416 -4.26 -7.07 8.55
CA CYS A 416 -5.46 -6.51 7.95
C CYS A 416 -6.30 -5.71 8.96
N GLN A 417 -6.47 -6.21 10.19
CA GLN A 417 -7.20 -5.49 11.24
C GLN A 417 -6.52 -4.16 11.58
N LEU A 418 -5.19 -4.14 11.73
CA LEU A 418 -4.41 -2.93 11.97
C LEU A 418 -4.55 -1.94 10.80
N ARG A 419 -4.37 -2.42 9.57
CA ARG A 419 -4.53 -1.62 8.34
C ARG A 419 -5.89 -0.93 8.28
N ASP A 420 -6.96 -1.69 8.49
CA ASP A 420 -8.33 -1.18 8.37
C ASP A 420 -8.62 -0.12 9.43
N TYR A 421 -8.09 -0.30 10.64
CA TYR A 421 -8.18 0.71 11.70
C TYR A 421 -7.40 1.98 11.32
N VAL A 422 -6.16 1.85 10.84
CA VAL A 422 -5.34 2.99 10.38
C VAL A 422 -6.03 3.75 9.27
N LEU A 423 -6.59 3.05 8.26
CA LEU A 423 -7.33 3.68 7.17
C LEU A 423 -8.56 4.44 7.66
N ALA A 424 -9.30 3.90 8.64
CA ALA A 424 -10.44 4.60 9.23
C ALA A 424 -10.02 5.90 9.93
N GLN A 425 -8.93 5.86 10.70
CA GLN A 425 -8.39 7.04 11.39
C GLN A 425 -7.82 8.08 10.41
N LEU A 426 -7.11 7.66 9.36
CA LEU A 426 -6.62 8.56 8.31
C LEU A 426 -7.75 9.35 7.65
N LYS A 427 -8.85 8.67 7.30
CA LYS A 427 -10.04 9.32 6.74
C LYS A 427 -10.65 10.34 7.70
N GLN A 428 -10.82 9.96 8.97
CA GLN A 428 -11.46 10.79 9.97
C GLN A 428 -10.61 12.00 10.34
N ASN A 429 -9.33 11.79 10.62
CA ASN A 429 -8.46 12.77 11.25
C ASN A 429 -7.66 13.60 10.26
N LYS A 430 -7.41 13.09 9.07
CA LYS A 430 -6.56 13.71 8.01
C LYS A 430 -5.17 14.10 8.52
N ARG A 431 -4.64 13.35 9.50
CA ARG A 431 -3.29 13.50 10.05
C ARG A 431 -2.35 12.48 9.42
N PRO A 432 -1.04 12.74 9.37
CA PRO A 432 -0.07 11.72 9.04
C PRO A 432 -0.05 10.63 10.11
N ALA A 433 0.25 9.41 9.70
CA ALA A 433 0.29 8.25 10.58
C ALA A 433 1.67 7.58 10.56
N ILE A 434 2.11 7.05 11.71
CA ILE A 434 3.25 6.16 11.84
C ILE A 434 2.76 4.86 12.48
N VAL A 435 3.07 3.73 11.84
CA VAL A 435 2.80 2.38 12.34
C VAL A 435 4.13 1.72 12.62
N MET A 436 4.35 1.25 13.87
CA MET A 436 5.64 0.73 14.27
C MET A 436 5.53 -0.39 15.30
N GLY A 437 6.52 -1.28 15.32
CA GLY A 437 6.58 -2.37 16.28
C GLY A 437 7.11 -3.67 15.68
N ASP A 438 7.15 -4.71 16.51
CA ASP A 438 7.51 -6.06 16.10
C ASP A 438 6.32 -6.73 15.40
N THR A 439 6.38 -6.80 14.09
CA THR A 439 5.35 -7.46 13.29
C THR A 439 5.57 -8.96 13.17
N ASN A 440 6.74 -9.48 13.56
CA ASN A 440 7.15 -10.87 13.31
C ASN A 440 7.03 -11.30 11.83
N MET A 441 7.01 -10.33 10.90
CA MET A 441 6.81 -10.59 9.46
C MET A 441 8.05 -10.28 8.66
N ARG A 442 8.43 -11.21 7.81
CA ARG A 442 9.47 -11.03 6.79
C ARG A 442 8.85 -10.59 5.48
N TYR A 443 9.54 -9.67 4.78
CA TYR A 443 9.09 -9.18 3.48
C TYR A 443 9.00 -10.29 2.44
N THR A 444 9.94 -11.24 2.44
CA THR A 444 10.01 -12.37 1.49
C THR A 444 8.79 -13.29 1.50
N ARG A 445 7.94 -13.17 2.50
CA ARG A 445 6.66 -13.88 2.55
C ARG A 445 5.54 -13.12 1.85
N HIS A 446 5.82 -11.98 1.24
CA HIS A 446 4.90 -11.09 0.49
C HIS A 446 3.64 -10.62 1.25
N LYS A 447 3.62 -10.78 2.56
CA LYS A 447 2.43 -10.51 3.36
C LYS A 447 2.24 -9.03 3.63
N VAL A 448 3.34 -8.35 3.91
CA VAL A 448 3.34 -6.91 4.16
C VAL A 448 2.90 -6.15 2.91
N GLN A 449 3.47 -6.47 1.75
CA GLN A 449 3.14 -5.82 0.50
C GLN A 449 1.69 -6.07 0.12
N ASP A 450 1.26 -7.33 0.12
CA ASP A 450 -0.08 -7.71 -0.36
C ASP A 450 -1.20 -7.30 0.60
N ASN A 451 -0.94 -7.30 1.90
CA ASN A 451 -1.98 -7.13 2.91
C ASN A 451 -1.95 -5.76 3.61
N PHE A 452 -0.90 -4.96 3.44
CA PHE A 452 -0.79 -3.63 4.04
C PHE A 452 -0.51 -2.55 3.00
N ILE A 453 0.62 -2.62 2.28
CA ILE A 453 1.08 -1.55 1.39
C ILE A 453 0.13 -1.37 0.20
N THR A 454 -0.14 -2.45 -0.54
CA THR A 454 -0.99 -2.40 -1.75
C THR A 454 -2.43 -1.99 -1.43
N PRO A 455 -3.12 -2.52 -0.41
CA PRO A 455 -4.47 -2.06 -0.06
C PRO A 455 -4.54 -0.60 0.39
N ILE A 456 -3.50 -0.08 1.07
CA ILE A 456 -3.42 1.34 1.42
C ILE A 456 -3.30 2.19 0.16
N ALA A 457 -2.49 1.77 -0.83
CA ALA A 457 -2.39 2.44 -2.12
C ALA A 457 -3.72 2.42 -2.89
N GLN A 458 -4.44 1.30 -2.89
CA GLN A 458 -5.77 1.18 -3.48
C GLN A 458 -6.82 2.08 -2.82
N ALA A 459 -6.63 2.40 -1.53
CA ALA A 459 -7.46 3.36 -0.80
C ALA A 459 -7.07 4.84 -1.08
N GLY A 460 -6.09 5.11 -1.93
CA GLY A 460 -5.66 6.46 -2.31
C GLY A 460 -4.61 7.07 -1.39
N TYR A 461 -3.95 6.27 -0.54
CA TYR A 461 -2.86 6.71 0.32
C TYR A 461 -1.56 6.01 -0.08
N GLU A 462 -0.43 6.50 0.44
CA GLU A 462 0.87 5.86 0.23
C GLU A 462 1.49 5.51 1.57
N ALA A 463 1.66 4.22 1.82
CA ALA A 463 2.43 3.73 2.94
C ALA A 463 3.88 3.54 2.51
N ILE A 464 4.79 4.26 3.17
CA ILE A 464 6.22 4.22 2.88
C ILE A 464 6.92 3.46 4.00
N ASP A 465 7.79 2.53 3.60
CA ASP A 465 8.67 1.79 4.48
C ASP A 465 10.09 2.38 4.43
N PRO A 466 10.57 3.07 5.48
CA PRO A 466 11.90 3.66 5.49
C PRO A 466 13.03 2.64 5.36
N TRP A 467 12.89 1.44 5.93
CA TRP A 467 13.93 0.42 5.79
C TRP A 467 14.06 -0.02 4.32
N VAL A 468 12.95 -0.27 3.64
CA VAL A 468 12.96 -0.57 2.19
C VAL A 468 13.52 0.59 1.39
N LYS A 469 13.12 1.83 1.72
CA LYS A 469 13.59 3.03 1.03
C LYS A 469 15.11 3.19 1.12
N PHE A 470 15.68 3.09 2.31
CA PHE A 470 17.11 3.43 2.54
C PHE A 470 18.06 2.26 2.38
N HIS A 471 17.63 1.03 2.67
CA HIS A 471 18.50 -0.15 2.61
C HIS A 471 18.27 -1.00 1.37
N ARG A 472 17.14 -0.79 0.67
CA ARG A 472 16.75 -1.58 -0.52
C ARG A 472 16.43 -0.72 -1.74
N ASN A 473 16.77 0.55 -1.75
CA ASN A 473 16.49 1.49 -2.84
C ASN A 473 15.00 1.51 -3.26
N GLY A 474 14.08 1.30 -2.32
CA GLY A 474 12.65 1.25 -2.57
C GLY A 474 12.12 -0.09 -3.07
N GLU A 475 12.97 -1.09 -3.30
CA GLU A 475 12.56 -2.41 -3.76
C GLU A 475 12.29 -3.35 -2.58
N PHE A 476 11.07 -3.86 -2.48
CA PHE A 476 10.73 -4.85 -1.47
C PHE A 476 11.49 -6.16 -1.73
N PRO A 477 12.06 -6.80 -0.69
CA PRO A 477 12.68 -8.11 -0.82
C PRO A 477 11.68 -9.15 -1.30
N THR A 478 12.04 -9.88 -2.35
CA THR A 478 11.22 -10.96 -2.91
C THR A 478 12.06 -12.22 -3.11
N TRP A 479 11.42 -13.39 -3.05
CA TRP A 479 12.07 -14.61 -3.52
C TRP A 479 12.18 -14.57 -5.06
N GLY A 480 13.37 -14.78 -5.59
CA GLY A 480 13.66 -14.63 -7.00
C GLY A 480 14.09 -13.22 -7.41
N GLY A 481 14.26 -12.32 -6.45
CA GLY A 481 14.88 -11.00 -6.67
C GLY A 481 16.40 -11.06 -6.75
N LYS A 482 17.03 -9.94 -7.12
CA LYS A 482 18.50 -9.82 -7.21
C LYS A 482 19.22 -9.72 -5.85
N SER A 483 18.53 -9.97 -4.76
CA SER A 483 19.06 -9.82 -3.40
C SER A 483 19.50 -11.16 -2.84
N LEU A 484 20.65 -11.19 -2.21
CA LEU A 484 21.07 -12.34 -1.42
C LEU A 484 20.23 -12.39 -0.14
N MET A 485 19.32 -13.36 -0.05
CA MET A 485 18.43 -13.55 1.09
C MET A 485 18.65 -14.92 1.72
N ILE A 486 18.67 -15.01 3.03
CA ILE A 486 18.70 -16.27 3.75
C ILE A 486 17.26 -16.74 3.97
N ARG A 487 16.96 -17.92 3.50
CA ARG A 487 15.61 -18.50 3.59
C ARG A 487 15.36 -19.21 4.91
N SER A 488 14.12 -19.45 5.21
CA SER A 488 13.50 -19.65 6.49
C SER A 488 13.72 -20.97 7.24
N ASN A 489 14.47 -21.94 6.79
CA ASN A 489 14.87 -23.05 7.68
C ASN A 489 16.15 -22.76 8.46
N PHE A 490 16.43 -21.55 8.61
CA PHE A 490 17.44 -20.96 9.41
C PHE A 490 17.08 -21.12 10.89
N LYS A 491 17.80 -21.98 11.55
CA LYS A 491 17.69 -22.18 12.99
C LYS A 491 18.58 -21.19 13.70
N GLY A 492 18.17 -20.10 13.93
CA GLY A 492 18.82 -19.09 14.74
C GLY A 492 17.79 -18.01 14.79
N ASP A 493 17.66 -17.38 15.84
CA ASP A 493 16.80 -16.26 15.87
C ASP A 493 17.40 -15.19 14.97
N THR A 494 16.82 -15.10 13.83
CA THR A 494 17.23 -14.18 12.78
C THR A 494 16.99 -12.72 13.14
N LYS A 495 16.43 -12.43 14.29
CA LYS A 495 16.10 -11.09 14.74
C LYS A 495 17.34 -10.23 14.95
N ASN A 496 18.39 -10.80 15.54
CA ASN A 496 19.62 -10.09 15.81
C ASN A 496 20.70 -10.28 14.73
N ASP A 497 20.76 -11.48 14.13
CA ASP A 497 21.88 -11.86 13.30
C ASP A 497 21.71 -11.41 11.88
N ILE A 498 20.47 -11.46 11.38
CA ILE A 498 20.17 -11.31 9.96
C ILE A 498 19.04 -10.34 9.73
N CYS A 499 17.97 -10.41 10.51
CA CYS A 499 16.81 -9.55 10.32
C CYS A 499 17.03 -8.11 10.77
N CYS A 500 17.97 -7.86 11.65
CA CYS A 500 18.17 -6.56 12.29
C CYS A 500 19.53 -5.93 11.99
N SER A 501 20.32 -6.53 11.09
CA SER A 501 21.57 -5.96 10.60
C SER A 501 21.38 -5.26 9.26
N ASP A 502 22.29 -4.37 8.90
CA ASP A 502 22.39 -3.78 7.56
C ASP A 502 22.88 -4.80 6.52
N ASP A 503 23.02 -6.06 6.91
CA ASP A 503 23.42 -7.13 6.01
C ASP A 503 22.31 -7.39 4.99
N GLN A 504 22.64 -7.25 3.72
CA GLN A 504 21.71 -7.47 2.61
C GLN A 504 21.13 -8.89 2.55
N ARG A 505 21.70 -9.84 3.32
CA ARG A 505 21.21 -11.23 3.44
C ARG A 505 20.03 -11.37 4.38
N GLY A 506 19.72 -10.34 5.18
CA GLY A 506 18.66 -10.34 6.16
C GLY A 506 17.48 -9.46 5.83
N GLU A 507 16.49 -9.51 6.67
CA GLU A 507 15.31 -8.66 6.63
C GLU A 507 14.82 -8.39 8.06
N VAL A 508 14.41 -7.15 8.33
CA VAL A 508 13.89 -6.75 9.65
C VAL A 508 12.47 -7.23 9.87
N VAL A 509 12.15 -7.68 11.07
CA VAL A 509 10.79 -7.98 11.50
C VAL A 509 10.15 -6.82 12.25
N ASP A 510 10.97 -5.98 12.91
CA ASP A 510 10.54 -4.70 13.45
C ASP A 510 10.33 -3.70 12.32
N LYS A 511 9.11 -3.17 12.21
CA LYS A 511 8.73 -2.28 11.11
C LYS A 511 8.47 -0.88 11.64
N VAL A 512 8.76 0.09 10.79
CA VAL A 512 8.26 1.46 10.89
C VAL A 512 7.71 1.84 9.53
N TRP A 513 6.43 2.10 9.43
CA TRP A 513 5.78 2.59 8.23
C TRP A 513 5.20 3.97 8.50
N TYR A 514 5.21 4.86 7.53
CA TYR A 514 4.47 6.11 7.66
C TYR A 514 3.58 6.35 6.46
N ILE A 515 2.48 7.06 6.71
CA ILE A 515 1.43 7.32 5.73
C ILE A 515 1.06 8.79 5.83
N ASN A 516 1.17 9.52 4.73
CA ASN A 516 0.69 10.88 4.65
C ASN A 516 -0.75 10.91 4.13
N HIS A 517 -1.58 11.74 4.75
CA HIS A 517 -2.85 12.06 4.17
C HIS A 517 -2.65 13.21 3.15
N PRO A 518 -3.07 13.07 1.88
CA PRO A 518 -2.76 14.05 0.83
C PRO A 518 -3.35 15.44 1.08
N LEU A 519 -4.40 15.54 1.89
CA LEU A 519 -5.04 16.80 2.28
C LEU A 519 -4.59 17.31 3.65
N SER A 520 -3.67 16.64 4.32
CA SER A 520 -3.10 17.12 5.59
C SER A 520 -2.26 18.39 5.37
N SER A 521 -2.32 19.32 6.33
CA SER A 521 -1.37 20.44 6.39
C SER A 521 0.00 20.02 6.89
N VAL A 522 0.12 18.84 7.48
CA VAL A 522 1.38 18.25 7.95
C VAL A 522 1.73 17.07 7.07
N GLN A 523 2.95 17.07 6.54
CA GLN A 523 3.49 15.98 5.75
C GLN A 523 4.80 15.49 6.39
N LEU A 524 4.98 14.19 6.45
CA LEU A 524 6.18 13.54 6.95
C LEU A 524 7.05 13.02 5.81
N GLN A 525 8.35 13.10 6.01
CA GLN A 525 9.36 12.51 5.13
C GLN A 525 10.40 11.82 6.00
N ALA A 526 10.60 10.51 5.83
CA ALA A 526 11.74 9.84 6.42
C ALA A 526 13.02 10.31 5.70
N VAL A 527 13.98 10.80 6.48
CA VAL A 527 15.28 11.29 6.01
C VAL A 527 16.45 10.38 6.41
N GLY A 528 16.18 9.38 7.24
CA GLY A 528 17.13 8.34 7.63
C GLY A 528 16.40 7.15 8.26
N CYS A 529 17.00 5.96 8.09
CA CYS A 529 16.57 4.74 8.77
C CYS A 529 17.80 3.91 9.09
N ARG A 530 17.90 3.39 10.32
CA ARG A 530 19.01 2.54 10.74
C ARG A 530 18.58 1.54 11.79
N ASN A 531 19.28 0.43 11.84
CA ASN A 531 19.30 -0.45 13.01
C ASN A 531 20.41 0.05 13.94
N ASP A 532 20.06 0.41 15.17
CA ASP A 532 21.04 0.97 16.12
C ASP A 532 21.84 -0.14 16.82
N VAL A 533 22.63 -0.85 16.02
CA VAL A 533 23.44 -1.98 16.49
C VAL A 533 24.57 -1.51 17.41
N GLU A 534 25.30 -0.47 17.03
CA GLU A 534 26.50 -0.03 17.73
C GLU A 534 26.25 0.37 19.19
N ASN A 535 25.10 0.97 19.47
CA ASN A 535 24.74 1.36 20.83
C ASN A 535 24.17 0.23 21.68
N PHE A 536 23.61 -0.81 21.03
CA PHE A 536 22.87 -1.89 21.71
C PHE A 536 23.55 -3.26 21.62
N VAL A 537 24.71 -3.37 20.99
CA VAL A 537 25.49 -4.60 20.97
C VAL A 537 26.10 -4.88 22.35
N LYS A 538 26.00 -6.14 22.79
CA LYS A 538 26.60 -6.67 24.04
C LYS A 538 27.94 -7.33 23.75
N SER A 539 28.03 -8.11 22.68
CA SER A 539 29.22 -8.83 22.26
C SER A 539 29.16 -9.17 20.77
N THR A 540 30.29 -9.57 20.23
CA THR A 540 30.41 -10.03 18.85
C THR A 540 31.12 -11.39 18.86
N GLU A 541 30.63 -12.34 18.07
CA GLU A 541 31.20 -13.67 17.94
C GLU A 541 31.17 -14.13 16.47
N ALA A 542 32.10 -15.02 16.12
CA ALA A 542 32.06 -15.71 14.85
C ALA A 542 30.92 -16.75 14.88
N ALA A 543 30.07 -16.71 13.87
CA ALA A 543 28.96 -17.64 13.71
C ALA A 543 28.99 -18.31 12.32
N GLU A 544 28.50 -19.52 12.25
CA GLU A 544 28.41 -20.28 11.03
C GLU A 544 27.06 -21.01 10.98
N TYR A 545 26.32 -20.79 9.91
CA TYR A 545 25.09 -21.52 9.63
C TYR A 545 25.31 -22.54 8.51
N LYS A 546 25.00 -23.80 8.79
CA LYS A 546 25.18 -24.93 7.87
C LYS A 546 23.86 -25.47 7.35
N GLY A 547 23.85 -25.94 6.12
CA GLY A 547 22.67 -26.54 5.50
C GLY A 547 21.55 -25.56 5.19
N VAL A 548 21.87 -24.26 5.09
CA VAL A 548 20.88 -23.22 4.80
C VAL A 548 20.65 -23.09 3.30
N THR A 549 19.45 -22.60 2.96
CA THR A 549 19.11 -22.21 1.60
C THR A 549 19.24 -20.69 1.46
N ILE A 550 20.01 -20.26 0.49
CA ILE A 550 20.20 -18.82 0.19
C ILE A 550 19.79 -18.53 -1.25
N GLU A 551 19.53 -17.28 -1.53
CA GLU A 551 19.38 -16.75 -2.88
C GLU A 551 20.60 -15.87 -3.19
N ASP A 552 21.30 -16.15 -4.29
CA ASP A 552 22.48 -15.36 -4.69
C ASP A 552 22.06 -14.04 -5.38
N ALA A 553 23.04 -13.20 -5.70
CA ALA A 553 22.82 -11.91 -6.35
C ALA A 553 22.21 -12.02 -7.78
N ASN A 554 22.19 -13.21 -8.36
CA ASN A 554 21.61 -13.50 -9.67
C ASN A 554 20.20 -14.10 -9.57
N GLY A 555 19.68 -14.28 -8.34
CA GLY A 555 18.37 -14.89 -8.09
C GLY A 555 18.39 -16.43 -8.08
N ASN A 556 19.56 -17.07 -8.07
CA ASN A 556 19.64 -18.53 -7.99
C ASN A 556 19.44 -19.01 -6.56
N ILE A 557 18.64 -20.06 -6.42
CA ILE A 557 18.41 -20.70 -5.13
C ILE A 557 19.51 -21.75 -4.90
N LEU A 558 20.34 -21.51 -3.90
CA LEU A 558 21.42 -22.38 -3.50
C LEU A 558 21.04 -23.09 -2.18
N THR A 559 20.92 -24.41 -2.23
CA THR A 559 20.59 -25.24 -1.07
C THR A 559 21.84 -25.79 -0.39
N ASN A 560 21.71 -26.20 0.88
CA ASN A 560 22.77 -26.81 1.66
C ASN A 560 24.08 -25.99 1.72
N GLN A 561 23.94 -24.67 1.81
CA GLN A 561 25.07 -23.75 1.87
C GLN A 561 25.56 -23.59 3.31
N THR A 562 26.83 -23.22 3.46
CA THR A 562 27.41 -22.76 4.71
C THR A 562 27.64 -21.26 4.60
N VAL A 563 27.10 -20.51 5.56
CA VAL A 563 27.26 -19.05 5.64
C VAL A 563 28.00 -18.73 6.93
N SER A 564 29.17 -18.14 6.80
CA SER A 564 29.97 -17.65 7.94
C SER A 564 29.85 -16.13 8.01
N PHE A 565 29.65 -15.61 9.22
CA PHE A 565 29.50 -14.17 9.47
C PHE A 565 29.89 -13.81 10.89
N GLU A 566 30.03 -12.52 11.13
CA GLU A 566 30.24 -11.98 12.46
C GLU A 566 28.87 -11.68 13.10
N ARG A 567 28.50 -12.46 14.11
CA ARG A 567 27.24 -12.32 14.83
C ARG A 567 27.38 -11.26 15.91
N LYS A 568 26.52 -10.26 15.87
CA LYS A 568 26.40 -9.26 16.92
C LYS A 568 25.28 -9.67 17.88
N ILE A 569 25.62 -9.90 19.14
CA ILE A 569 24.67 -10.24 20.19
C ILE A 569 24.18 -8.95 20.83
N GLY A 570 22.87 -8.71 20.80
CA GLY A 570 22.23 -7.52 21.37
C GLY A 570 22.07 -7.57 22.90
N LEU A 571 21.72 -6.45 23.50
CA LEU A 571 21.28 -6.34 24.89
C LEU A 571 19.91 -7.03 25.09
N ALA A 572 19.08 -7.05 24.07
CA ALA A 572 17.90 -7.89 23.90
C ALA A 572 18.07 -8.73 22.63
N ASP A 573 17.10 -9.57 22.31
CA ASP A 573 17.14 -10.37 21.08
C ASP A 573 16.78 -9.57 19.80
N HIS A 574 16.49 -8.27 19.93
CA HIS A 574 16.31 -7.32 18.84
C HIS A 574 17.23 -6.12 19.00
N PHE A 575 17.57 -5.47 17.89
CA PHE A 575 18.16 -4.14 17.85
C PHE A 575 17.10 -3.09 17.54
N PRO A 576 17.23 -1.85 18.07
CA PRO A 576 16.29 -0.78 17.72
C PRO A 576 16.29 -0.47 16.23
N VAL A 577 15.11 -0.33 15.65
CA VAL A 577 14.93 0.30 14.33
C VAL A 577 14.59 1.76 14.56
N VAL A 578 15.45 2.64 14.07
CA VAL A 578 15.37 4.09 14.29
C VAL A 578 15.11 4.80 12.98
N VAL A 579 14.13 5.70 12.97
CA VAL A 579 13.79 6.50 11.80
C VAL A 579 13.84 7.98 12.15
N ASP A 580 14.61 8.72 11.35
CA ASP A 580 14.68 10.16 11.41
C ASP A 580 13.69 10.77 10.42
N PHE A 581 12.81 11.64 10.92
CA PHE A 581 11.79 12.30 10.14
C PHE A 581 12.04 13.80 10.01
N LYS A 582 11.74 14.33 8.83
CA LYS A 582 11.45 15.74 8.60
C LYS A 582 9.95 15.90 8.49
N TYR A 583 9.38 16.87 9.18
CA TYR A 583 8.01 17.30 8.94
C TYR A 583 7.97 18.63 8.22
N THR A 584 6.90 18.81 7.46
CA THR A 584 6.59 20.05 6.75
C THR A 584 5.18 20.47 7.08
N ILE A 585 5.00 21.72 7.56
CA ILE A 585 3.69 22.35 7.75
C ILE A 585 3.43 23.24 6.55
N ILE A 586 2.38 22.94 5.79
CA ILE A 586 1.94 23.73 4.65
C ILE A 586 0.75 24.57 5.12
N LYS A 587 0.90 25.87 5.22
CA LYS A 587 -0.24 26.76 5.49
C LYS A 587 -1.12 26.79 4.24
N LYS A 588 -2.30 26.20 4.34
CA LYS A 588 -3.34 26.27 3.31
C LYS A 588 -4.09 27.58 3.41
#